data_25588c506e4d90f794a3410bd4b22242
#
_entry.id   25588c506e4d90f794a3410bd4b22242
#
_cell.length_a   1.000
_cell.length_b   1.000
_cell.length_c   1.000
_cell.angle_alpha   90.00
_cell.angle_beta   90.00
_cell.angle_gamma   90.00
#
_symmetry.space_group_name_H-M   'P 1'
#
loop_
_entity.id
_entity.type
_entity.pdbx_description
1 polymer ?
#
loop_
_entity_poly.entity_id
_entity_poly.type
_entity_poly.pdbx_seq_one_letter_code
_entity_poly.pdbx_strand_id
1 'polypeptide(L)'
;MNMSFYTGAAGAGQFTKKLSVVSNNLSNINNTGFKPKTIAFSELIHYNLNDSENAQTELQTGAGTRGERTWTDFGVAGATQTGKEYDYAIMEPNAFFMLQDPATGEITYTRNGHFHRGEREDGFYLTTEDGKLVLDQNRQPLKLEVTDVEKLQEESESEDDDYDTDDTDS
;
A
#
# COMPACT_ATOMS: atom_id res chain seq x y z
N MET A 1 30.24 -18.14 31.13
CA MET A 1 29.40 -17.12 30.50
C MET A 1 27.96 -17.38 30.89
N ASN A 2 27.21 -16.40 31.34
CA ASN A 2 25.88 -16.64 31.87
C ASN A 2 24.87 -16.77 30.70
N MET A 3 24.46 -18.00 30.40
CA MET A 3 23.54 -18.35 29.31
C MET A 3 22.22 -17.55 29.38
N SER A 4 21.72 -17.38 30.61
CA SER A 4 20.46 -16.65 30.86
C SER A 4 20.55 -15.17 30.43
N PHE A 5 21.73 -14.54 30.62
CA PHE A 5 21.95 -13.15 30.19
C PHE A 5 21.96 -13.04 28.66
N TYR A 6 22.61 -13.97 27.98
CA TYR A 6 22.65 -14.00 26.51
C TYR A 6 21.26 -14.24 25.92
N THR A 7 20.51 -15.19 26.47
CA THR A 7 19.13 -15.49 26.05
C THR A 7 18.21 -14.29 26.27
N GLY A 8 18.35 -13.60 27.42
CA GLY A 8 17.59 -12.37 27.68
C GLY A 8 17.93 -11.25 26.73
N ALA A 9 19.21 -11.02 26.43
CA ALA A 9 19.65 -10.01 25.47
C ALA A 9 19.18 -10.32 24.05
N ALA A 10 19.24 -11.58 23.61
CA ALA A 10 18.72 -12.03 22.34
C ALA A 10 17.20 -11.79 22.23
N GLY A 11 16.44 -12.16 23.28
CA GLY A 11 15.01 -11.89 23.38
C GLY A 11 14.65 -10.40 23.27
N ALA A 12 15.37 -9.55 24.02
CA ALA A 12 15.17 -8.10 23.96
C ALA A 12 15.41 -7.55 22.54
N GLY A 13 16.44 -8.04 21.84
CA GLY A 13 16.69 -7.68 20.44
C GLY A 13 15.54 -8.07 19.50
N GLN A 14 14.90 -9.23 19.74
CA GLN A 14 13.74 -9.62 18.93
C GLN A 14 12.50 -8.75 19.22
N PHE A 15 12.27 -8.36 20.49
CA PHE A 15 11.20 -7.42 20.81
C PHE A 15 11.43 -6.04 20.17
N THR A 16 12.65 -5.56 20.08
CA THR A 16 12.99 -4.32 19.37
C THR A 16 12.62 -4.41 17.88
N LYS A 17 12.88 -5.55 17.24
CA LYS A 17 12.44 -5.79 15.84
C LYS A 17 10.92 -5.78 15.71
N LYS A 18 10.19 -6.41 16.63
CA LYS A 18 8.73 -6.38 16.65
C LYS A 18 8.21 -4.96 16.81
N LEU A 19 8.80 -4.20 17.71
CA LEU A 19 8.43 -2.80 17.91
C LEU A 19 8.65 -1.95 16.65
N SER A 20 9.74 -2.18 15.91
CA SER A 20 10.01 -1.52 14.63
C SER A 20 8.93 -1.85 13.59
N VAL A 21 8.46 -3.11 13.50
CA VAL A 21 7.37 -3.50 12.59
C VAL A 21 6.05 -2.82 13.00
N VAL A 22 5.72 -2.81 14.29
CA VAL A 22 4.51 -2.14 14.80
C VAL A 22 4.57 -0.63 14.53
N SER A 23 5.71 0.01 14.77
CA SER A 23 5.92 1.43 14.49
C SER A 23 5.74 1.76 13.00
N ASN A 24 6.28 0.91 12.11
CA ASN A 24 6.08 1.06 10.68
C ASN A 24 4.59 0.94 10.29
N ASN A 25 3.87 -0.04 10.84
CA ASN A 25 2.43 -0.20 10.60
C ASN A 25 1.65 1.02 11.09
N LEU A 26 1.97 1.51 12.29
CA LEU A 26 1.30 2.66 12.88
C LEU A 26 1.53 3.95 12.07
N SER A 27 2.77 4.17 11.61
CA SER A 27 3.09 5.34 10.78
C SER A 27 2.34 5.37 9.45
N ASN A 28 1.96 4.20 8.93
CA ASN A 28 1.30 4.05 7.64
C ASN A 28 -0.19 3.68 7.73
N ILE A 29 -0.79 3.73 8.93
CA ILE A 29 -2.18 3.28 9.14
C ILE A 29 -3.20 4.07 8.33
N ASN A 30 -2.91 5.34 8.06
CA ASN A 30 -3.77 6.24 7.28
C ASN A 30 -3.46 6.24 5.78
N ASN A 31 -2.44 5.50 5.33
CA ASN A 31 -2.09 5.44 3.92
C ASN A 31 -3.06 4.53 3.16
N THR A 32 -3.68 5.05 2.10
CA THR A 32 -4.60 4.29 1.26
C THR A 32 -3.89 3.10 0.61
N GLY A 33 -4.50 1.91 0.72
CA GLY A 33 -3.94 0.68 0.17
C GLY A 33 -2.75 0.10 0.95
N PHE A 34 -2.37 0.68 2.09
CA PHE A 34 -1.31 0.13 2.93
C PHE A 34 -1.64 -1.28 3.42
N LYS A 35 -0.64 -2.16 3.43
CA LYS A 35 -0.74 -3.53 3.91
C LYS A 35 0.19 -3.74 5.10
N PRO A 36 -0.35 -4.15 6.27
CA PRO A 36 0.43 -4.31 7.47
C PRO A 36 1.43 -5.45 7.35
N LYS A 37 2.57 -5.28 7.99
CA LYS A 37 3.57 -6.34 8.15
C LYS A 37 3.39 -7.02 9.50
N THR A 38 3.59 -8.32 9.51
CA THR A 38 3.57 -9.14 10.73
C THR A 38 4.89 -9.89 10.84
N ILE A 39 5.38 -10.06 12.07
CA ILE A 39 6.57 -10.84 12.37
C ILE A 39 6.20 -12.05 13.23
N ALA A 40 6.62 -13.24 12.83
CA ALA A 40 6.55 -14.44 13.66
C ALA A 40 7.89 -14.65 14.37
N PHE A 41 7.76 -15.22 15.57
CA PHE A 41 8.89 -15.68 16.35
C PHE A 41 8.83 -17.19 16.46
N SER A 42 9.98 -17.83 16.38
CA SER A 42 10.16 -19.24 16.73
C SER A 42 11.08 -19.34 17.92
N GLU A 43 10.80 -20.34 18.76
CA GLU A 43 11.68 -20.73 19.83
C GLU A 43 12.87 -21.51 19.28
N LEU A 44 14.05 -21.24 19.81
CA LEU A 44 15.24 -22.02 19.50
C LEU A 44 15.21 -23.33 20.29
N ILE A 45 15.93 -24.34 19.81
CA ILE A 45 15.99 -25.68 20.36
C ILE A 45 16.29 -25.65 21.87
N HIS A 46 15.59 -26.45 22.64
CA HIS A 46 15.87 -26.65 24.05
C HIS A 46 17.13 -27.50 24.26
N TYR A 47 17.94 -27.12 25.22
CA TYR A 47 19.05 -27.93 25.64
C TYR A 47 18.66 -28.73 26.88
N ASN A 48 18.97 -30.04 26.89
CA ASN A 48 18.81 -30.88 28.02
C ASN A 48 20.01 -30.65 28.96
N LEU A 49 19.75 -30.21 30.20
CA LEU A 49 20.81 -29.96 31.17
C LEU A 49 21.22 -31.23 31.95
N ASN A 50 20.49 -32.30 31.77
CA ASN A 50 20.70 -33.54 32.50
C ASN A 50 21.06 -34.67 31.51
N ASP A 51 22.36 -34.96 31.42
CA ASP A 51 22.91 -35.95 30.48
C ASP A 51 23.02 -37.37 31.12
N SER A 52 22.31 -37.58 32.23
CA SER A 52 22.36 -38.81 33.02
C SER A 52 21.21 -39.74 32.58
N GLU A 53 21.57 -40.96 32.18
CA GLU A 53 20.69 -42.01 31.67
C GLU A 53 19.54 -42.45 32.62
N ASN A 54 19.55 -42.00 33.88
CA ASN A 54 18.58 -42.29 34.91
C ASN A 54 17.99 -41.04 35.59
N ALA A 55 18.00 -39.87 34.95
CA ALA A 55 17.42 -38.68 35.53
C ALA A 55 15.90 -38.75 35.55
N GLN A 56 15.31 -38.69 36.75
CA GLN A 56 13.86 -38.71 36.95
C GLN A 56 13.15 -37.43 36.49
N THR A 57 13.88 -36.42 36.07
CA THR A 57 13.35 -35.13 35.60
C THR A 57 14.20 -34.64 34.45
N GLU A 58 13.57 -34.41 33.29
CA GLU A 58 14.18 -33.72 32.16
C GLU A 58 14.23 -32.22 32.46
N LEU A 59 15.39 -31.76 32.95
CA LEU A 59 15.65 -30.31 33.08
C LEU A 59 16.05 -29.77 31.71
N GLN A 60 15.10 -29.08 31.07
CA GLN A 60 15.31 -28.42 29.82
C GLN A 60 15.51 -26.92 30.04
N THR A 61 16.46 -26.34 29.32
CA THR A 61 16.62 -24.88 29.24
C THR A 61 16.40 -24.41 27.79
N GLY A 62 15.59 -23.37 27.62
CA GLY A 62 15.35 -22.77 26.31
C GLY A 62 16.57 -21.99 25.85
N ALA A 63 16.93 -22.12 24.57
CA ALA A 63 18.03 -21.39 23.93
C ALA A 63 17.64 -19.96 23.50
N GLY A 64 16.40 -19.55 23.74
CA GLY A 64 15.87 -18.23 23.38
C GLY A 64 14.96 -18.24 22.17
N THR A 65 14.63 -17.05 21.68
CA THR A 65 13.72 -16.84 20.57
C THR A 65 14.42 -16.17 19.38
N ARG A 66 13.98 -16.50 18.18
CA ARG A 66 14.46 -15.89 16.94
C ARG A 66 13.26 -15.38 16.12
N GLY A 67 13.40 -14.19 15.51
CA GLY A 67 12.45 -13.76 14.49
C GLY A 67 12.61 -14.65 13.25
N GLU A 68 11.56 -15.38 12.93
CA GLU A 68 11.58 -16.36 11.84
C GLU A 68 11.38 -15.66 10.50
N ARG A 69 10.28 -14.93 10.35
CA ARG A 69 9.90 -14.29 9.11
C ARG A 69 9.02 -13.08 9.34
N THR A 70 9.22 -12.08 8.50
CA THR A 70 8.27 -10.97 8.35
C THR A 70 7.51 -11.16 7.04
N TRP A 71 6.20 -11.05 7.07
CA TRP A 71 5.36 -11.09 5.86
C TRP A 71 4.37 -9.94 5.84
N THR A 72 3.93 -9.58 4.65
CA THR A 72 2.89 -8.58 4.44
C THR A 72 1.54 -9.29 4.31
N ASP A 73 0.54 -8.81 5.01
CA ASP A 73 -0.83 -9.31 4.90
C ASP A 73 -1.54 -8.62 3.74
N PHE A 74 -1.79 -9.37 2.66
CA PHE A 74 -2.53 -8.89 1.49
C PHE A 74 -4.05 -9.15 1.57
N GLY A 75 -4.57 -9.51 2.74
CA GLY A 75 -6.00 -9.68 2.95
C GLY A 75 -6.82 -8.46 2.50
N VAL A 76 -8.09 -8.67 2.19
CA VAL A 76 -9.01 -7.60 1.81
C VAL A 76 -9.30 -6.75 3.05
N ALA A 77 -9.13 -5.44 2.94
CA ALA A 77 -9.57 -4.48 3.94
C ALA A 77 -10.94 -3.92 3.54
N GLY A 78 -11.69 -3.37 4.50
CA GLY A 78 -12.94 -2.67 4.20
C GLY A 78 -12.70 -1.49 3.26
N ALA A 79 -13.55 -1.35 2.25
CA ALA A 79 -13.56 -0.16 1.40
C ALA A 79 -14.39 0.93 2.08
N THR A 80 -13.91 2.16 2.04
CA THR A 80 -14.63 3.35 2.51
C THR A 80 -15.06 4.16 1.31
N GLN A 81 -16.33 4.56 1.27
CA GLN A 81 -16.83 5.43 0.22
C GLN A 81 -16.30 6.85 0.44
N THR A 82 -15.56 7.38 -0.53
CA THR A 82 -14.97 8.73 -0.47
C THR A 82 -15.79 9.79 -1.19
N GLY A 83 -16.71 9.38 -2.07
CA GLY A 83 -17.51 10.27 -2.91
C GLY A 83 -16.72 10.95 -4.03
N LYS A 84 -15.46 10.56 -4.27
CA LYS A 84 -14.67 11.05 -5.38
C LYS A 84 -14.83 10.13 -6.59
N GLU A 85 -14.88 10.71 -7.78
CA GLU A 85 -15.17 10.03 -9.04
C GLU A 85 -14.09 9.01 -9.44
N TYR A 86 -12.82 9.32 -9.16
CA TYR A 86 -11.67 8.50 -9.58
C TYR A 86 -11.05 7.69 -8.46
N ASP A 87 -11.75 7.50 -7.34
CA ASP A 87 -11.34 6.62 -6.26
C ASP A 87 -11.87 5.20 -6.47
N TYR A 88 -10.98 4.23 -6.57
CA TYR A 88 -11.31 2.82 -6.78
C TYR A 88 -10.77 1.94 -5.67
N ALA A 89 -11.54 0.94 -5.26
CA ALA A 89 -11.13 -0.05 -4.27
C ALA A 89 -11.12 -1.46 -4.86
N ILE A 90 -10.06 -2.21 -4.59
CA ILE A 90 -9.95 -3.62 -4.96
C ILE A 90 -10.57 -4.47 -3.86
N MET A 91 -11.63 -5.21 -4.20
CA MET A 91 -12.36 -6.11 -3.28
C MET A 91 -11.84 -7.56 -3.33
N GLU A 92 -10.95 -7.87 -4.27
CA GLU A 92 -10.40 -9.22 -4.42
C GLU A 92 -9.04 -9.37 -3.74
N PRO A 93 -8.78 -10.51 -3.07
CA PRO A 93 -7.45 -10.81 -2.57
C PRO A 93 -6.47 -10.98 -3.74
N ASN A 94 -5.22 -10.55 -3.56
CA ASN A 94 -4.13 -10.69 -4.53
C ASN A 94 -4.27 -9.94 -5.87
N ALA A 95 -5.28 -9.07 -6.02
CA ALA A 95 -5.40 -8.17 -7.17
C ALA A 95 -4.65 -6.86 -6.91
N PHE A 96 -4.14 -6.23 -7.98
CA PHE A 96 -3.38 -4.98 -7.94
C PHE A 96 -3.71 -4.14 -9.17
N PHE A 97 -3.66 -2.83 -9.02
CA PHE A 97 -3.62 -1.92 -10.17
C PHE A 97 -2.23 -1.96 -10.81
N MET A 98 -2.20 -2.02 -12.13
CA MET A 98 -0.96 -1.87 -12.90
C MET A 98 -0.75 -0.39 -13.23
N LEU A 99 0.45 0.07 -13.01
CA LEU A 99 0.86 1.44 -13.30
C LEU A 99 2.06 1.41 -14.25
N GLN A 100 2.08 2.34 -15.19
CA GLN A 100 3.22 2.56 -16.06
C GLN A 100 3.80 3.95 -15.82
N ASP A 101 5.11 4.00 -15.63
CA ASP A 101 5.84 5.26 -15.64
C ASP A 101 5.97 5.74 -17.08
N PRO A 102 5.44 6.91 -17.43
CA PRO A 102 5.49 7.43 -18.81
C PRO A 102 6.90 7.78 -19.28
N ALA A 103 7.84 8.05 -18.37
CA ALA A 103 9.22 8.42 -18.71
C ALA A 103 10.10 7.19 -18.97
N THR A 104 9.94 6.14 -18.15
CA THR A 104 10.79 4.93 -18.20
C THR A 104 10.11 3.75 -18.87
N GLY A 105 8.76 3.76 -18.98
CA GLY A 105 7.97 2.62 -19.42
C GLY A 105 7.89 1.48 -18.41
N GLU A 106 8.45 1.65 -17.20
CA GLU A 106 8.45 0.65 -16.15
C GLU A 106 7.05 0.38 -15.61
N ILE A 107 6.70 -0.91 -15.46
CA ILE A 107 5.42 -1.32 -14.90
C ILE A 107 5.60 -1.60 -13.41
N THR A 108 4.78 -0.93 -12.60
CA THR A 108 4.71 -1.12 -11.15
C THR A 108 3.29 -1.51 -10.74
N TYR A 109 3.14 -2.06 -9.53
CA TYR A 109 1.85 -2.51 -9.02
C TYR A 109 1.52 -1.81 -7.71
N THR A 110 0.25 -1.40 -7.56
CA THR A 110 -0.23 -0.75 -6.34
C THR A 110 -1.60 -1.27 -5.92
N ARG A 111 -1.93 -1.10 -4.65
CA ARG A 111 -3.29 -1.23 -4.12
C ARG A 111 -3.92 0.12 -3.76
N ASN A 112 -3.16 1.20 -3.89
CA ASN A 112 -3.72 2.52 -3.77
C ASN A 112 -4.59 2.81 -4.99
N GLY A 113 -5.88 3.03 -4.79
CA GLY A 113 -6.86 3.33 -5.83
C GLY A 113 -7.24 4.82 -5.88
N HIS A 114 -6.43 5.67 -5.28
CA HIS A 114 -6.63 7.12 -5.34
C HIS A 114 -6.02 7.67 -6.62
N PHE A 115 -6.84 7.85 -7.62
CA PHE A 115 -6.41 8.31 -8.94
C PHE A 115 -6.96 9.70 -9.25
N HIS A 116 -6.41 10.30 -10.31
CA HIS A 116 -6.76 11.61 -10.80
C HIS A 116 -6.90 11.59 -12.32
N ARG A 117 -7.63 12.54 -12.86
CA ARG A 117 -7.67 12.80 -14.28
C ARG A 117 -6.39 13.54 -14.67
N GLY A 118 -5.56 12.92 -15.50
CA GLY A 118 -4.37 13.51 -16.09
C GLY A 118 -4.62 13.87 -17.56
N GLU A 119 -4.31 15.10 -17.94
CA GLU A 119 -4.40 15.57 -19.33
C GLU A 119 -3.11 15.28 -20.09
N ARG A 120 -3.22 14.79 -21.32
CA ARG A 120 -2.13 14.58 -22.27
C ARG A 120 -2.54 15.05 -23.67
N GLU A 121 -1.57 15.13 -24.59
CA GLU A 121 -1.77 15.62 -25.95
C GLU A 121 -2.90 14.91 -26.73
N ASP A 122 -3.19 13.65 -26.40
CA ASP A 122 -4.17 12.81 -27.09
C ASP A 122 -5.42 12.50 -26.25
N GLY A 123 -5.59 13.16 -25.09
CA GLY A 123 -6.77 13.04 -24.25
C GLY A 123 -6.51 12.90 -22.75
N PHE A 124 -7.56 12.54 -22.04
CA PHE A 124 -7.53 12.38 -20.60
C PHE A 124 -7.27 10.92 -20.23
N TYR A 125 -6.43 10.73 -19.23
CA TYR A 125 -6.02 9.43 -18.74
C TYR A 125 -6.18 9.33 -17.21
N LEU A 126 -6.42 8.13 -16.73
CA LEU A 126 -6.40 7.85 -15.31
C LEU A 126 -4.94 7.78 -14.83
N THR A 127 -4.56 8.66 -13.91
CA THR A 127 -3.19 8.80 -13.40
C THR A 127 -3.12 8.75 -11.88
N THR A 128 -1.96 8.41 -11.35
CA THR A 128 -1.65 8.57 -9.93
C THR A 128 -1.17 10.00 -9.64
N GLU A 129 -1.09 10.36 -8.36
CA GLU A 129 -0.52 11.64 -7.90
C GLU A 129 0.91 11.86 -8.42
N ASP A 130 1.70 10.78 -8.57
CA ASP A 130 3.05 10.79 -9.16
C ASP A 130 3.07 10.90 -10.69
N GLY A 131 1.90 10.97 -11.36
CA GLY A 131 1.78 11.07 -12.81
C GLY A 131 1.96 9.75 -13.58
N LYS A 132 1.95 8.60 -12.90
CA LYS A 132 1.98 7.28 -13.55
C LYS A 132 0.62 6.97 -14.13
N LEU A 133 0.60 6.33 -15.30
CA LEU A 133 -0.61 5.91 -15.99
C LEU A 133 -1.16 4.61 -15.41
N VAL A 134 -2.45 4.54 -15.21
CA VAL A 134 -3.14 3.29 -14.86
C VAL A 134 -3.37 2.48 -16.13
N LEU A 135 -3.03 1.19 -16.09
CA LEU A 135 -3.18 0.29 -17.23
C LEU A 135 -4.38 -0.64 -17.06
N ASP A 136 -4.95 -1.03 -18.17
CA ASP A 136 -5.95 -2.09 -18.27
C ASP A 136 -5.32 -3.50 -18.27
N GLN A 137 -6.14 -4.54 -18.45
CA GLN A 137 -5.69 -5.94 -18.55
C GLN A 137 -4.79 -6.21 -19.77
N ASN A 138 -4.89 -5.38 -20.83
CA ASN A 138 -4.10 -5.49 -22.05
C ASN A 138 -2.81 -4.65 -21.98
N ARG A 139 -2.51 -4.08 -20.81
CA ARG A 139 -1.39 -3.15 -20.59
C ARG A 139 -1.48 -1.87 -21.42
N GLN A 140 -2.71 -1.43 -21.72
CA GLN A 140 -2.98 -0.17 -22.37
C GLN A 140 -3.34 0.88 -21.34
N PRO A 141 -2.89 2.13 -21.46
CA PRO A 141 -3.30 3.22 -20.58
C PRO A 141 -4.81 3.43 -20.62
N LEU A 142 -5.44 3.52 -19.46
CA LEU A 142 -6.87 3.79 -19.33
C LEU A 142 -7.16 5.22 -19.75
N LYS A 143 -7.75 5.37 -20.94
CA LYS A 143 -8.22 6.64 -21.46
C LYS A 143 -9.63 6.91 -20.93
N LEU A 144 -9.83 8.11 -20.40
CA LEU A 144 -11.14 8.58 -19.96
C LEU A 144 -11.86 9.21 -21.16
N GLU A 145 -13.08 8.74 -21.42
CA GLU A 145 -13.95 9.38 -22.39
C GLU A 145 -14.62 10.58 -21.71
N VAL A 146 -14.43 11.77 -22.26
CA VAL A 146 -15.16 12.95 -21.81
C VAL A 146 -16.61 12.75 -22.24
N THR A 147 -17.50 12.60 -21.27
CA THR A 147 -18.93 12.44 -21.55
C THR A 147 -19.44 13.71 -22.20
N ASP A 148 -20.30 13.59 -23.20
CA ASP A 148 -20.83 14.72 -23.98
C ASP A 148 -21.47 15.84 -23.14
N VAL A 149 -21.81 15.54 -21.89
CA VAL A 149 -22.34 16.50 -20.90
C VAL A 149 -21.26 17.50 -20.43
N GLU A 150 -20.01 17.06 -20.25
CA GLU A 150 -18.92 17.97 -19.89
C GLU A 150 -18.54 18.90 -21.04
N LYS A 151 -18.62 18.41 -22.30
CA LYS A 151 -18.45 19.24 -23.49
C LYS A 151 -19.52 20.31 -23.61
N LEU A 152 -20.75 19.96 -23.28
CA LEU A 152 -21.88 20.91 -23.30
C LEU A 152 -21.75 21.97 -22.19
N GLN A 153 -21.11 21.66 -21.07
CA GLN A 153 -20.84 22.63 -20.01
C GLN A 153 -19.69 23.59 -20.39
N GLU A 154 -18.60 23.08 -21.00
CA GLU A 154 -17.51 23.91 -21.50
C GLU A 154 -17.96 24.81 -22.66
N GLU A 155 -18.83 24.34 -23.56
CA GLU A 155 -19.44 25.15 -24.61
C GLU A 155 -20.37 26.22 -24.05
N SER A 156 -21.14 25.95 -22.99
CA SER A 156 -22.04 26.92 -22.36
C SER A 156 -21.30 28.03 -21.59
N GLU A 157 -20.14 27.72 -21.00
CA GLU A 157 -19.30 28.71 -20.30
C GLU A 157 -18.55 29.62 -21.28
N SER A 158 -18.26 29.13 -22.50
CA SER A 158 -17.58 29.95 -23.53
C SER A 158 -18.51 30.90 -24.29
N GLU A 159 -19.84 30.68 -24.25
CA GLU A 159 -20.82 31.55 -24.90
C GLU A 159 -21.25 32.75 -24.03
N ASP A 160 -21.03 32.71 -22.71
CA ASP A 160 -21.42 33.81 -21.81
C ASP A 160 -20.40 34.97 -21.77
N ASP A 161 -19.20 34.83 -22.34
CA ASP A 161 -18.17 35.85 -22.32
C ASP A 161 -18.25 36.83 -23.56
N ASP A 162 -19.18 36.65 -24.51
CA ASP A 162 -19.23 37.42 -25.74
C ASP A 162 -20.35 38.51 -25.78
N TYR A 163 -21.06 38.75 -24.65
CA TYR A 163 -22.15 39.72 -24.60
C TYR A 163 -21.92 40.95 -23.70
N ASP A 164 -20.74 41.56 -23.77
CA ASP A 164 -20.56 42.89 -23.11
C ASP A 164 -19.59 43.79 -23.88
N THR A 165 -19.96 44.14 -25.12
CA THR A 165 -19.44 45.40 -25.76
C THR A 165 -20.37 45.80 -26.86
N ASP A 166 -21.40 46.60 -26.61
CA ASP A 166 -21.79 47.79 -27.36
C ASP A 166 -23.08 48.38 -26.76
N ASP A 167 -22.97 49.46 -26.06
CA ASP A 167 -23.92 50.56 -26.13
C ASP A 167 -23.46 51.73 -25.20
N THR A 168 -22.51 52.50 -25.71
CA THR A 168 -22.41 53.92 -25.29
C THR A 168 -22.06 54.74 -26.53
N ASP A 169 -23.10 55.23 -27.21
CA ASP A 169 -23.04 56.54 -27.88
C ASP A 169 -24.46 57.03 -28.19
N SER A 170 -24.88 58.06 -27.43
CA SER A 170 -25.64 59.26 -27.87
C SER A 170 -26.05 60.09 -26.72
#